data_afdfa45973a014064555e01f47b0e361
#
_entry.id   afdfa45973a014064555e01f47b0e361
#
_cell.length_a   1.000
_cell.length_b   1.000
_cell.length_c   1.000
_cell.angle_alpha   90.00
_cell.angle_beta   90.00
_cell.angle_gamma   90.00
#
_symmetry.space_group_name_H-M   'P 1'
#
loop_
_entity.id
_entity.type
_entity.pdbx_description
1 polymer ?
#
loop_
_entity_poly.entity_id
_entity_poly.type
_entity_poly.pdbx_seq_one_letter_code
_entity_poly.pdbx_strand_id
1 'polypeptide(L)'
;YDVIVDLALEALEYEDIVLINAPFTREIRDTGYMDNLKAKLAGKGATLVIIWVETSPEIVHERMVSRDSDRDTWKLEHWNEYISGCNFEIPENLYDPDHEDGLLIFKNNNDQEYEESMKNIASVLERTMKQ
;
A
#
# COMPACT_ATOMS: atom_id res chain seq x y z
N TYR A 1 -1.25 2.13 -14.64
CA TYR A 1 -0.27 1.46 -13.72
C TYR A 1 0.64 0.44 -14.42
N ASP A 2 0.29 -0.02 -15.59
CA ASP A 2 1.14 -0.98 -16.32
C ASP A 2 2.52 -0.42 -16.60
N VAL A 3 2.62 0.86 -16.94
CA VAL A 3 3.91 1.54 -17.20
C VAL A 3 4.75 1.57 -15.92
N ILE A 4 4.14 1.89 -14.78
CA ILE A 4 4.84 1.93 -13.48
C ILE A 4 5.35 0.55 -13.10
N VAL A 5 4.53 -0.48 -13.28
CA VAL A 5 4.90 -1.86 -12.97
C VAL A 5 6.02 -2.33 -13.90
N ASP A 6 5.95 -2.02 -15.18
CA ASP A 6 7.00 -2.40 -16.14
C ASP A 6 8.34 -1.73 -15.81
N LEU A 7 8.31 -0.45 -15.42
CA LEU A 7 9.51 0.26 -14.97
C LEU A 7 10.09 -0.37 -13.70
N ALA A 8 9.22 -0.76 -12.75
CA ALA A 8 9.66 -1.41 -11.53
C ALA A 8 10.31 -2.76 -11.81
N LEU A 9 9.72 -3.56 -12.69
CA LEU A 9 10.30 -4.85 -13.09
C LEU A 9 11.66 -4.69 -13.75
N GLU A 10 11.82 -3.66 -14.58
CA GLU A 10 13.11 -3.34 -15.19
C GLU A 10 14.15 -2.88 -14.15
N ALA A 11 13.72 -2.03 -13.21
CA ALA A 11 14.60 -1.53 -12.15
C ALA A 11 15.10 -2.64 -11.23
N LEU A 12 14.34 -3.72 -11.04
CA LEU A 12 14.76 -4.87 -10.23
C LEU A 12 16.00 -5.60 -10.79
N GLU A 13 16.36 -5.37 -12.04
CA GLU A 13 17.61 -5.90 -12.61
C GLU A 13 18.84 -5.23 -12.02
N TYR A 14 18.67 -4.03 -11.47
CA TYR A 14 19.76 -3.18 -10.98
C TYR A 14 19.67 -2.87 -9.49
N GLU A 15 18.49 -3.04 -8.90
CA GLU A 15 18.21 -2.66 -7.51
C GLU A 15 17.68 -3.85 -6.72
N ASP A 16 18.02 -3.93 -5.44
CA ASP A 16 17.54 -4.99 -4.54
C ASP A 16 16.10 -4.75 -4.10
N ILE A 17 15.70 -3.50 -3.97
CA ILE A 17 14.34 -3.10 -3.57
C ILE A 17 13.83 -2.01 -4.50
N VAL A 18 12.58 -2.17 -4.94
CA VAL A 18 11.85 -1.12 -5.66
C VAL A 18 10.54 -0.85 -4.94
N LEU A 19 10.28 0.41 -4.62
CA LEU A 19 9.06 0.85 -3.96
C LEU A 19 8.14 1.52 -4.98
N ILE A 20 6.86 1.13 -4.96
CA ILE A 20 5.82 1.79 -5.75
C ILE A 20 4.82 2.40 -4.77
N ASN A 21 4.64 3.71 -4.87
CA ASN A 21 3.65 4.43 -4.09
C ASN A 21 2.53 4.89 -5.02
N ALA A 22 1.42 4.17 -5.00
CA ALA A 22 0.26 4.45 -5.84
C ALA A 22 -1.00 3.85 -5.22
N PRO A 23 -2.21 4.36 -5.56
CA PRO A 23 -3.44 3.85 -4.96
C PRO A 23 -3.75 2.39 -5.24
N PHE A 24 -3.61 1.92 -6.46
CA PHE A 24 -3.90 0.53 -6.87
C PHE A 24 -5.23 -0.03 -6.34
N THR A 25 -6.23 0.81 -6.13
CA THR A 25 -7.47 0.44 -5.42
C THR A 25 -8.27 -0.68 -6.10
N ARG A 26 -8.25 -0.74 -7.43
CA ARG A 26 -8.92 -1.79 -8.19
C ARG A 26 -8.03 -3.01 -8.34
N GLU A 27 -6.77 -2.78 -8.66
CA GLU A 27 -5.79 -3.79 -9.01
C GLU A 27 -5.54 -4.75 -7.85
N ILE A 28 -5.42 -4.23 -6.61
CA ILE A 28 -5.18 -5.09 -5.44
C ILE A 28 -6.40 -5.95 -5.09
N ARG A 29 -7.60 -5.59 -5.55
CA ARG A 29 -8.82 -6.39 -5.36
C ARG A 29 -9.05 -7.38 -6.49
N ASP A 30 -8.31 -7.26 -7.56
CA ASP A 30 -8.39 -8.14 -8.73
C ASP A 30 -7.41 -9.30 -8.56
N THR A 31 -7.94 -10.47 -8.23
CA THR A 31 -7.13 -11.67 -8.01
C THR A 31 -6.31 -12.04 -9.24
N GLY A 32 -6.90 -11.93 -10.43
CA GLY A 32 -6.20 -12.23 -11.69
C GLY A 32 -5.03 -11.30 -11.93
N TYR A 33 -5.21 -10.00 -11.67
CA TYR A 33 -4.13 -9.01 -11.78
C TYR A 33 -2.99 -9.31 -10.80
N MET A 34 -3.33 -9.60 -9.54
CA MET A 34 -2.35 -9.88 -8.51
C MET A 34 -1.59 -11.19 -8.77
N ASP A 35 -2.27 -12.23 -9.22
CA ASP A 35 -1.64 -13.49 -9.58
C ASP A 35 -0.67 -13.32 -10.76
N ASN A 36 -1.05 -12.54 -11.75
CA ASN A 36 -0.19 -12.23 -12.89
C ASN A 36 1.05 -11.44 -12.45
N LEU A 37 0.87 -10.44 -11.59
CA LEU A 37 1.99 -9.67 -11.03
C LEU A 37 2.95 -10.56 -10.25
N LYS A 38 2.44 -11.42 -9.38
CA LYS A 38 3.25 -12.36 -8.60
C LYS A 38 4.03 -13.32 -9.51
N ALA A 39 3.41 -13.78 -10.59
CA ALA A 39 4.07 -14.65 -11.56
C ALA A 39 5.21 -13.95 -12.28
N LYS A 40 5.02 -12.69 -12.67
CA LYS A 40 6.09 -11.88 -13.29
C LYS A 40 7.25 -11.66 -12.34
N LEU A 41 6.96 -11.39 -11.06
CA LEU A 41 7.98 -11.20 -10.03
C LEU A 41 8.75 -12.49 -9.75
N ALA A 42 8.06 -13.62 -9.68
CA ALA A 42 8.69 -14.93 -9.48
C ALA A 42 9.66 -15.24 -10.62
N GLY A 43 9.32 -14.89 -11.85
CA GLY A 43 10.20 -15.04 -13.01
C GLY A 43 11.49 -14.21 -12.91
N LYS A 44 11.50 -13.17 -12.08
CA LYS A 44 12.67 -12.32 -11.83
C LYS A 44 13.34 -12.61 -10.48
N GLY A 45 12.89 -13.64 -9.77
CA GLY A 45 13.39 -13.97 -8.44
C GLY A 45 13.04 -12.95 -7.37
N ALA A 46 11.97 -12.18 -7.57
CA ALA A 46 11.53 -11.13 -6.65
C ALA A 46 10.29 -11.54 -5.88
N THR A 47 10.11 -10.92 -4.71
CA THR A 47 8.96 -11.14 -3.82
C THR A 47 8.16 -9.85 -3.69
N LEU A 48 6.84 -9.98 -3.75
CA LEU A 48 5.92 -8.86 -3.55
C LEU A 48 5.63 -8.68 -2.07
N VAL A 49 5.81 -7.46 -1.59
CA VAL A 49 5.37 -7.05 -0.25
C VAL A 49 4.41 -5.88 -0.42
N ILE A 50 3.21 -6.02 0.12
CA ILE A 50 2.20 -4.95 0.11
C ILE A 50 2.20 -4.28 1.47
N ILE A 51 2.37 -2.97 1.48
CA ILE A 51 2.28 -2.16 2.68
C ILE A 51 0.94 -1.41 2.63
N TRP A 52 0.01 -1.81 3.49
CA TRP A 52 -1.29 -1.19 3.59
C TRP A 52 -1.23 -0.06 4.60
N VAL A 53 -1.33 1.17 4.11
CA VAL A 53 -1.30 2.36 4.98
C VAL A 53 -2.71 2.62 5.51
N GLU A 54 -2.87 2.53 6.82
CA GLU A 54 -4.15 2.65 7.50
C GLU A 54 -4.20 3.94 8.33
N THR A 55 -5.23 4.75 8.06
CA THR A 55 -5.51 5.97 8.84
C THR A 55 -7.02 6.04 9.04
N SER A 56 -7.46 6.40 10.26
CA SER A 56 -8.90 6.51 10.54
C SER A 56 -9.52 7.65 9.72
N PRO A 57 -10.81 7.54 9.33
CA PRO A 57 -11.50 8.60 8.59
C PRO A 57 -11.44 9.96 9.30
N GLU A 58 -11.53 9.99 10.63
CA GLU A 58 -11.47 11.20 11.43
C GLU A 58 -10.13 11.93 11.28
N ILE A 59 -9.03 11.17 11.32
CA ILE A 59 -7.68 11.74 11.14
C ILE A 59 -7.47 12.19 9.70
N VAL A 60 -7.97 11.45 8.73
CA VAL A 60 -7.93 11.87 7.32
C VAL A 60 -8.64 13.22 7.14
N HIS A 61 -9.82 13.38 7.76
CA HIS A 61 -10.58 14.63 7.72
C HIS A 61 -9.78 15.78 8.32
N GLU A 62 -9.22 15.61 9.52
CA GLU A 62 -8.40 16.62 10.17
C GLU A 62 -7.21 17.06 9.31
N ARG A 63 -6.53 16.10 8.68
CA ARG A 63 -5.39 16.39 7.81
C ARG A 63 -5.79 17.14 6.55
N MET A 64 -6.93 16.81 5.96
CA MET A 64 -7.46 17.54 4.80
C MET A 64 -7.82 18.98 5.15
N VAL A 65 -8.45 19.20 6.30
CA VAL A 65 -8.77 20.54 6.79
C VAL A 65 -7.47 21.35 7.02
N SER A 66 -6.50 20.76 7.69
CA SER A 66 -5.21 21.40 7.96
C SER A 66 -4.42 21.74 6.71
N ARG A 67 -4.50 20.87 5.70
CA ARG A 67 -3.79 21.06 4.43
C ARG A 67 -4.38 22.19 3.60
N ASP A 68 -5.67 22.44 3.71
CA ASP A 68 -6.41 23.50 3.03
C ASP A 68 -6.10 23.58 1.52
N SER A 69 -6.18 22.44 0.85
CA SER A 69 -5.91 22.31 -0.58
C SER A 69 -7.19 22.38 -1.40
N ASP A 70 -7.15 23.10 -2.53
CA ASP A 70 -8.27 23.21 -3.45
C ASP A 70 -8.76 21.85 -3.97
N ARG A 71 -7.86 20.89 -4.09
CA ARG A 71 -8.20 19.52 -4.52
C ARG A 71 -9.11 18.78 -3.54
N ASP A 72 -9.17 19.22 -2.28
CA ASP A 72 -9.98 18.60 -1.23
C ASP A 72 -11.32 19.31 -1.03
N THR A 73 -11.60 20.41 -1.71
CA THR A 73 -12.77 21.25 -1.48
C THR A 73 -14.07 20.46 -1.58
N TRP A 74 -14.28 19.72 -2.66
CA TRP A 74 -15.49 18.91 -2.84
C TRP A 74 -15.63 17.85 -1.74
N LYS A 75 -14.54 17.16 -1.41
CA LYS A 75 -14.50 16.10 -0.40
C LYS A 75 -14.87 16.63 0.98
N LEU A 76 -14.36 17.80 1.35
CA LEU A 76 -14.68 18.43 2.65
C LEU A 76 -16.11 18.93 2.71
N GLU A 77 -16.62 19.52 1.63
CA GLU A 77 -18.01 19.98 1.53
C GLU A 77 -19.03 18.83 1.53
N HIS A 78 -18.63 17.67 1.01
CA HIS A 78 -19.47 16.48 0.87
C HIS A 78 -18.90 15.30 1.67
N TRP A 79 -18.43 15.57 2.87
CA TRP A 79 -17.65 14.60 3.65
C TRP A 79 -18.38 13.27 3.86
N ASN A 80 -19.65 13.30 4.29
CA ASN A 80 -20.41 12.08 4.54
C ASN A 80 -20.60 11.25 3.26
N GLU A 81 -20.86 11.91 2.15
CA GLU A 81 -20.98 11.27 0.84
C GLU A 81 -19.66 10.65 0.39
N TYR A 82 -18.57 11.40 0.55
CA TYR A 82 -17.24 10.94 0.20
C TYR A 82 -16.84 9.70 1.02
N ILE A 83 -17.00 9.73 2.33
CA ILE A 83 -16.64 8.64 3.24
C ILE A 83 -17.48 7.38 3.00
N SER A 84 -18.76 7.52 2.73
CA SER A 84 -19.60 6.36 2.45
C SER A 84 -19.22 5.66 1.13
N GLY A 85 -18.60 6.37 0.20
CA GLY A 85 -18.07 5.78 -1.04
C GLY A 85 -16.70 5.16 -0.91
N CYS A 86 -15.99 5.38 0.21
CA CYS A 86 -14.65 4.83 0.42
C CYS A 86 -14.72 3.44 1.07
N ASN A 87 -13.87 2.54 0.59
CA ASN A 87 -13.72 1.22 1.18
C ASN A 87 -12.38 1.15 1.93
N PHE A 88 -12.46 1.13 3.27
CA PHE A 88 -11.29 1.06 4.15
C PHE A 88 -10.92 -0.37 4.53
N GLU A 89 -11.66 -1.37 4.06
CA GLU A 89 -11.38 -2.77 4.37
C GLU A 89 -10.23 -3.31 3.53
N ILE A 90 -9.36 -4.08 4.19
CA ILE A 90 -8.27 -4.77 3.52
C ILE A 90 -8.86 -5.95 2.73
N PRO A 91 -8.60 -6.05 1.40
CA PRO A 91 -9.13 -7.15 0.61
C PRO A 91 -8.66 -8.51 1.12
N GLU A 92 -9.59 -9.46 1.22
CA GLU A 92 -9.28 -10.82 1.70
C GLU A 92 -8.26 -11.54 0.82
N ASN A 93 -8.25 -11.27 -0.48
CA ASN A 93 -7.30 -11.88 -1.41
C ASN A 93 -5.84 -11.50 -1.17
N LEU A 94 -5.58 -10.49 -0.32
CA LEU A 94 -4.22 -10.11 0.06
C LEU A 94 -3.66 -10.96 1.20
N TYR A 95 -4.51 -11.67 1.93
CA TYR A 95 -4.07 -12.56 3.00
C TYR A 95 -3.60 -13.88 2.42
N ASP A 96 -2.34 -14.21 2.65
CA ASP A 96 -1.72 -15.45 2.23
C ASP A 96 -1.07 -16.12 3.44
N PRO A 97 -1.64 -17.22 3.97
CA PRO A 97 -1.09 -17.88 5.15
C PRO A 97 0.32 -18.46 4.93
N ASP A 98 0.69 -18.71 3.68
CA ASP A 98 2.02 -19.21 3.34
C ASP A 98 3.07 -18.10 3.24
N HIS A 99 2.64 -16.84 3.16
CA HIS A 99 3.50 -15.66 3.02
C HIS A 99 3.01 -14.52 3.92
N GLU A 100 3.10 -14.71 5.24
CA GLU A 100 2.62 -13.74 6.24
C GLU A 100 3.26 -12.37 6.09
N ASP A 101 4.54 -12.31 5.70
CA ASP A 101 5.27 -11.06 5.49
C ASP A 101 4.92 -10.38 4.16
N GLY A 102 4.06 -10.98 3.36
CA GLY A 102 3.60 -10.40 2.08
C GLY A 102 2.60 -9.23 2.23
N LEU A 103 1.99 -9.08 3.41
CA LEU A 103 1.07 -7.98 3.71
C LEU A 103 1.44 -7.38 5.06
N LEU A 104 1.84 -6.13 5.05
CA LEU A 104 2.23 -5.39 6.26
C LEU A 104 1.27 -4.21 6.46
N ILE A 105 0.85 -3.98 7.70
CA ILE A 105 -0.03 -2.89 8.05
C ILE A 105 0.79 -1.73 8.60
N PHE A 106 0.67 -0.56 7.97
CA PHE A 106 1.29 0.66 8.44
C PHE A 106 0.21 1.56 9.03
N LYS A 107 0.19 1.70 10.33
CA LYS A 107 -0.77 2.57 11.03
C LYS A 107 -0.22 3.98 11.12
N ASN A 108 -0.99 4.96 10.66
CA ASN A 108 -0.55 6.34 10.53
C ASN A 108 -1.53 7.32 11.16
N ASN A 109 -2.10 6.97 12.32
CA ASN A 109 -3.04 7.85 13.04
C ASN A 109 -2.33 8.87 13.94
N ASN A 110 -1.14 8.52 14.45
CA ASN A 110 -0.34 9.38 15.32
C ASN A 110 1.15 9.02 15.20
N ASP A 111 2.01 9.82 15.85
CA ASP A 111 3.46 9.64 15.75
C ASP A 111 3.93 8.32 16.34
N GLN A 112 3.32 7.85 17.42
CA GLN A 112 3.68 6.58 18.03
C GLN A 112 3.40 5.40 17.10
N GLU A 113 2.21 5.35 16.52
CA GLU A 113 1.84 4.30 15.54
C GLU A 113 2.76 4.37 14.31
N TYR A 114 3.06 5.57 13.84
CA TYR A 114 3.97 5.78 12.72
C TYR A 114 5.35 5.17 13.01
N GLU A 115 5.94 5.50 14.15
CA GLU A 115 7.27 5.00 14.52
C GLU A 115 7.29 3.48 14.70
N GLU A 116 6.29 2.92 15.35
CA GLU A 116 6.16 1.48 15.55
C GLU A 116 6.01 0.75 14.22
N SER A 117 5.19 1.28 13.32
CA SER A 117 4.98 0.71 11.99
C SER A 117 6.25 0.76 11.14
N MET A 118 6.99 1.89 11.19
CA MET A 118 8.26 2.02 10.47
C MET A 118 9.30 1.00 10.97
N LYS A 119 9.41 0.80 12.27
CA LYS A 119 10.33 -0.18 12.84
C LYS A 119 9.97 -1.60 12.43
N ASN A 120 8.69 -1.94 12.48
CA ASN A 120 8.21 -3.25 12.09
C ASN A 120 8.49 -3.54 10.61
N ILE A 121 8.16 -2.59 9.75
CA ILE A 121 8.37 -2.74 8.30
C ILE A 121 9.85 -2.84 7.97
N ALA A 122 10.70 -2.00 8.56
CA ALA A 122 12.14 -2.08 8.37
C ALA A 122 12.70 -3.45 8.78
N SER A 123 12.24 -3.98 9.91
CA SER A 123 12.65 -5.31 10.39
C SER A 123 12.25 -6.43 9.41
N VAL A 124 11.01 -6.38 8.90
CA VAL A 124 10.52 -7.38 7.94
C VAL A 124 11.31 -7.31 6.63
N LEU A 125 11.54 -6.10 6.10
CA LEU A 125 12.29 -5.92 4.86
C LEU A 125 13.74 -6.40 5.00
N GLU A 126 14.40 -6.14 6.12
CA GLU A 126 15.73 -6.66 6.40
C GLU A 126 15.78 -8.18 6.37
N ARG A 127 14.80 -8.85 7.00
CA ARG A 127 14.72 -10.31 6.99
C ARG A 127 14.50 -10.86 5.59
N THR A 128 13.66 -10.21 4.80
CA THR A 128 13.36 -10.61 3.42
C THR A 128 14.58 -10.48 2.53
N MET A 129 15.35 -9.41 2.69
CA MET A 129 16.57 -9.18 1.91
C MET A 129 17.68 -10.19 2.20
N LYS A 130 17.74 -10.71 3.41
CA LYS A 130 18.77 -11.67 3.83
C LYS A 130 18.51 -13.10 3.36
N GLN A 131 17.33 -13.33 2.83
CA GLN A 131 16.95 -14.60 2.24
C GLN A 131 17.41 -14.66 0.77
#